data_5174671ddc160f94f2f61d84ab3b5998
#
_entry.id   5174671ddc160f94f2f61d84ab3b5998
#
_cell.length_a   1.000
_cell.length_b   1.000
_cell.length_c   1.000
_cell.angle_alpha   90.00
_cell.angle_beta   90.00
_cell.angle_gamma   90.00
#
_symmetry.space_group_name_H-M   'P 1'
#
loop_
_entity.id
_entity.type
_entity.pdbx_description
1 polymer ?
#
loop_
_entity_poly.entity_id
_entity_poly.type
_entity_poly.pdbx_seq_one_letter_code
_entity_poly.pdbx_strand_id
1 'polypeptide(L)'
;MHRRFLTAFCFSILIWSAAEAQVSSGIPTITSYFELLVTGNTESAGLMWTQAVQERSARFGIKYANIPLKSDAASPIVQNLELMRHYLKPAVKSYQDLFDGAFQQLHYLAIVEGKKVEHTYYTEFDGRNYWLTYPQDIYARDWPVLETEYLRIHVHPDVQKFINKINLEEADKFVERMIDSLKLGDYDIRHLASVKIEYFYCNSDKTVKTITGRRTTGIYDKASSDIISSFFPHYHEIVHLLTDYKMRSLPLFVHPLFEEGLAVYLGGRWGKSMAALSPLGIFLYKEDITPLDSLLDYSSFKSNAESDLAYPLAGIFTRFLVERIGQTSYLALYRKMSGSFDQVSTMPVDSVKARVLRALDISGWDKFAEIFDKYISELQLKHQLGRPGTIASGNVTIAANGITVKETDDWLIFEIDTQKAGSSRGTLFFGQVKELIEVASVMYLEHYPERESLGGYRYAIRFDSNEAGVYDYATSHLLGKIINSLAPSPEYYNEEKQILAFRFKKSLTNGVSPSNGDYKFVAE
;
A
#
# COMPACT_ATOMS: atom_id res chain seq x y z
N MET A 1 -1.49 76.03 25.01
CA MET A 1 -1.68 75.27 23.76
C MET A 1 -0.92 73.89 23.68
N HIS A 2 -0.13 73.50 24.68
CA HIS A 2 0.71 72.24 24.60
C HIS A 2 0.13 71.02 25.27
N ARG A 3 -0.99 71.07 25.97
CA ARG A 3 -1.56 69.85 26.63
C ARG A 3 -2.61 69.09 25.81
N ARG A 4 -3.12 69.65 24.73
CA ARG A 4 -4.10 68.93 23.87
C ARG A 4 -3.49 68.13 22.73
N PHE A 5 -2.24 68.36 22.41
CA PHE A 5 -1.53 67.57 21.37
C PHE A 5 -0.97 66.23 21.86
N LEU A 6 -0.62 66.10 23.14
CA LEU A 6 -0.11 64.84 23.69
C LEU A 6 -1.18 63.76 23.84
N THR A 7 -2.42 64.15 24.12
CA THR A 7 -3.53 63.20 24.31
C THR A 7 -4.01 62.60 22.96
N ALA A 8 -3.94 63.37 21.88
CA ALA A 8 -4.30 62.88 20.56
C ALA A 8 -3.25 61.89 19.97
N PHE A 9 -1.95 62.09 20.31
CA PHE A 9 -0.87 61.22 19.84
C PHE A 9 -0.85 59.86 20.56
N CYS A 10 -1.15 59.84 21.86
CA CYS A 10 -1.29 58.59 22.61
C CYS A 10 -2.51 57.75 22.19
N PHE A 11 -3.60 58.40 21.77
CA PHE A 11 -4.78 57.68 21.28
C PHE A 11 -4.57 57.10 19.88
N SER A 12 -3.79 57.75 19.04
CA SER A 12 -3.46 57.23 17.71
C SER A 12 -2.50 56.04 17.76
N ILE A 13 -1.60 55.98 18.74
CA ILE A 13 -0.70 54.85 18.96
C ILE A 13 -1.46 53.64 19.55
N LEU A 14 -2.45 53.91 20.43
CA LEU A 14 -3.31 52.84 21.00
C LEU A 14 -4.27 52.23 19.98
N ILE A 15 -4.73 53.00 19.00
CA ILE A 15 -5.61 52.53 17.93
C ILE A 15 -4.79 51.72 16.90
N TRP A 16 -3.51 52.06 16.69
CA TRP A 16 -2.64 51.31 15.78
C TRP A 16 -2.15 50.00 16.38
N SER A 17 -1.96 49.93 17.70
CA SER A 17 -1.61 48.67 18.38
C SER A 17 -2.80 47.71 18.58
N ALA A 18 -4.04 48.23 18.44
CA ALA A 18 -5.25 47.40 18.51
C ALA A 18 -5.68 46.82 17.14
N ALA A 19 -5.03 47.25 16.03
CA ALA A 19 -5.38 46.79 14.69
C ALA A 19 -4.55 45.56 14.22
N GLU A 20 -3.59 45.11 15.02
CA GLU A 20 -2.78 43.91 14.76
C GLU A 20 -3.12 42.76 15.73
N ALA A 21 -4.34 42.66 16.22
CA ALA A 21 -4.85 41.39 16.73
C ALA A 21 -5.18 40.50 15.52
N GLN A 22 -4.13 40.10 14.83
CA GLN A 22 -4.16 39.18 13.70
C GLN A 22 -4.77 37.86 14.12
N VAL A 23 -5.52 37.27 13.24
CA VAL A 23 -6.10 35.93 13.35
C VAL A 23 -5.03 34.96 13.85
N SER A 24 -5.04 34.65 15.13
CA SER A 24 -3.99 33.89 15.79
C SER A 24 -4.15 32.38 15.65
N SER A 25 -5.19 31.90 14.95
CA SER A 25 -5.45 30.47 14.81
C SER A 25 -6.28 30.11 13.59
N GLY A 26 -6.12 28.88 13.09
CA GLY A 26 -6.93 28.28 12.04
C GLY A 26 -8.33 27.82 12.50
N ILE A 27 -8.69 28.01 13.76
CA ILE A 27 -10.01 27.63 14.31
C ILE A 27 -11.17 28.26 13.55
N PRO A 28 -11.17 29.58 13.23
CA PRO A 28 -12.21 30.18 12.41
C PRO A 28 -12.34 29.54 11.03
N THR A 29 -11.23 29.23 10.38
CA THR A 29 -11.20 28.57 9.06
C THR A 29 -11.93 27.24 9.10
N ILE A 30 -11.58 26.37 10.05
CA ILE A 30 -12.23 25.06 10.19
C ILE A 30 -13.71 25.20 10.58
N THR A 31 -14.05 26.14 11.44
CA THR A 31 -15.45 26.36 11.81
C THR A 31 -16.28 26.75 10.58
N SER A 32 -15.81 27.71 9.80
CA SER A 32 -16.46 28.12 8.56
C SER A 32 -16.51 26.96 7.53
N TYR A 33 -15.46 26.18 7.44
CA TYR A 33 -15.40 24.99 6.58
C TYR A 33 -16.55 24.01 6.89
N PHE A 34 -16.75 23.65 8.17
CA PHE A 34 -17.83 22.76 8.56
C PHE A 34 -19.22 23.38 8.37
N GLU A 35 -19.38 24.68 8.63
CA GLU A 35 -20.64 25.38 8.36
C GLU A 35 -21.02 25.32 6.88
N LEU A 36 -20.05 25.50 5.99
CA LEU A 36 -20.25 25.39 4.55
C LEU A 36 -20.64 23.96 4.13
N LEU A 37 -19.97 22.94 4.70
CA LEU A 37 -20.30 21.53 4.40
C LEU A 37 -21.71 21.16 4.89
N VAL A 38 -22.09 21.58 6.11
CA VAL A 38 -23.41 21.29 6.69
C VAL A 38 -24.53 21.96 5.88
N THR A 39 -24.28 23.17 5.38
CA THR A 39 -25.23 23.89 4.52
C THR A 39 -25.26 23.39 3.07
N GLY A 40 -24.40 22.44 2.71
CA GLY A 40 -24.31 21.87 1.37
C GLY A 40 -23.52 22.73 0.37
N ASN A 41 -22.88 23.80 0.84
CA ASN A 41 -22.04 24.67 -0.01
C ASN A 41 -20.63 24.07 -0.17
N THR A 42 -20.55 22.95 -0.86
CA THR A 42 -19.30 22.17 -1.04
C THR A 42 -18.27 22.89 -1.90
N GLU A 43 -18.71 23.76 -2.82
CA GLU A 43 -17.80 24.57 -3.64
C GLU A 43 -17.02 25.56 -2.75
N SER A 44 -17.73 26.35 -1.96
CA SER A 44 -17.08 27.28 -1.02
C SER A 44 -16.24 26.56 0.04
N ALA A 45 -16.69 25.39 0.52
CA ALA A 45 -15.89 24.55 1.42
C ALA A 45 -14.57 24.09 0.76
N GLY A 46 -14.61 23.73 -0.52
CA GLY A 46 -13.42 23.39 -1.31
C GLY A 46 -12.40 24.53 -1.38
N LEU A 47 -12.89 25.78 -1.47
CA LEU A 47 -12.03 26.96 -1.49
C LEU A 47 -11.37 27.29 -0.14
N MET A 48 -11.73 26.61 0.95
CA MET A 48 -11.05 26.75 2.24
C MET A 48 -9.73 25.95 2.31
N TRP A 49 -9.46 25.12 1.34
CA TRP A 49 -8.21 24.41 1.18
C TRP A 49 -7.22 25.23 0.35
N THR A 50 -5.91 25.05 0.61
CA THR A 50 -4.88 25.70 -0.23
C THR A 50 -5.05 25.30 -1.70
N GLN A 51 -4.63 26.18 -2.60
CA GLN A 51 -4.68 25.89 -4.03
C GLN A 51 -3.92 24.60 -4.37
N ALA A 52 -2.77 24.38 -3.75
CA ALA A 52 -1.96 23.16 -3.95
C ALA A 52 -2.74 21.89 -3.59
N VAL A 53 -3.50 21.90 -2.50
CA VAL A 53 -4.38 20.78 -2.09
C VAL A 53 -5.51 20.57 -3.10
N GLN A 54 -6.16 21.62 -3.56
CA GLN A 54 -7.24 21.53 -4.55
C GLN A 54 -6.75 20.90 -5.86
N GLU A 55 -5.63 21.38 -6.38
CA GLU A 55 -4.99 20.86 -7.61
C GLU A 55 -4.56 19.40 -7.44
N ARG A 56 -3.89 19.08 -6.32
CA ARG A 56 -3.43 17.71 -6.02
C ARG A 56 -4.60 16.74 -5.91
N SER A 57 -5.63 17.09 -5.15
CA SER A 57 -6.82 16.25 -5.00
C SER A 57 -7.53 15.99 -6.33
N ALA A 58 -7.53 16.96 -7.23
CA ALA A 58 -8.23 16.88 -8.51
C ALA A 58 -7.42 16.23 -9.64
N ARG A 59 -6.08 16.12 -9.51
CA ARG A 59 -5.15 15.83 -10.62
C ARG A 59 -5.47 14.59 -11.43
N PHE A 60 -6.01 13.53 -10.83
CA PHE A 60 -6.39 12.29 -11.52
C PHE A 60 -7.84 12.26 -12.00
N GLY A 61 -8.64 13.28 -11.69
CA GLY A 61 -10.07 13.31 -12.01
C GLY A 61 -10.90 12.25 -11.26
N ILE A 62 -10.35 11.66 -10.19
CA ILE A 62 -11.05 10.69 -9.34
C ILE A 62 -12.09 11.43 -8.49
N LYS A 63 -13.31 10.90 -8.45
CA LYS A 63 -14.42 11.41 -7.65
C LYS A 63 -15.07 10.30 -6.84
N TYR A 64 -15.52 10.61 -5.64
CA TYR A 64 -16.27 9.68 -4.81
C TYR A 64 -17.72 10.15 -4.70
N ALA A 65 -18.64 9.37 -5.27
CA ALA A 65 -20.04 9.78 -5.46
C ALA A 65 -20.82 9.99 -4.14
N ASN A 66 -20.36 9.38 -3.05
CA ASN A 66 -21.05 9.40 -1.76
C ASN A 66 -20.44 10.35 -0.72
N ILE A 67 -19.44 11.15 -1.11
CA ILE A 67 -18.85 12.16 -0.22
C ILE A 67 -18.90 13.55 -0.87
N PRO A 68 -19.08 14.61 -0.06
CA PRO A 68 -19.26 15.95 -0.60
C PRO A 68 -17.97 16.54 -1.19
N LEU A 69 -16.82 16.21 -0.63
CA LEU A 69 -15.56 16.80 -0.99
C LEU A 69 -14.42 15.76 -0.93
N LYS A 70 -13.80 15.50 -2.08
CA LYS A 70 -12.71 14.53 -2.18
C LYS A 70 -11.47 14.92 -1.37
N SER A 71 -11.13 16.21 -1.33
CA SER A 71 -9.97 16.70 -0.57
C SER A 71 -10.03 16.39 0.93
N ASP A 72 -11.19 16.02 1.46
CA ASP A 72 -11.39 15.60 2.84
C ASP A 72 -11.90 14.14 2.98
N ALA A 73 -11.67 13.31 1.97
CA ALA A 73 -12.12 11.92 1.98
C ALA A 73 -11.52 11.08 3.11
N ALA A 74 -10.39 11.51 3.69
CA ALA A 74 -9.77 10.85 4.84
C ALA A 74 -10.51 11.12 6.16
N SER A 75 -11.32 12.18 6.23
CA SER A 75 -12.04 12.56 7.45
C SER A 75 -13.24 11.65 7.72
N PRO A 76 -13.31 10.98 8.87
CA PRO A 76 -14.50 10.21 9.27
C PRO A 76 -15.79 11.05 9.29
N ILE A 77 -15.66 12.36 9.45
CA ILE A 77 -16.77 13.32 9.47
C ILE A 77 -17.36 13.43 8.07
N VAL A 78 -16.52 13.58 7.05
CA VAL A 78 -16.94 13.78 5.66
C VAL A 78 -17.34 12.47 5.00
N GLN A 79 -16.81 11.35 5.48
CA GLN A 79 -17.17 10.01 5.01
C GLN A 79 -18.63 9.64 5.28
N ASN A 80 -19.26 10.25 6.28
CA ASN A 80 -20.65 10.01 6.63
C ASN A 80 -21.46 11.31 6.62
N LEU A 81 -22.20 11.55 5.54
CA LEU A 81 -23.01 12.75 5.36
C LEU A 81 -24.10 12.94 6.41
N GLU A 82 -24.65 11.86 6.96
CA GLU A 82 -25.63 11.94 8.04
C GLU A 82 -24.97 12.40 9.33
N LEU A 83 -23.80 11.88 9.66
CA LEU A 83 -23.01 12.39 10.75
C LEU A 83 -22.78 13.88 10.60
N MET A 84 -22.42 14.35 9.41
CA MET A 84 -22.21 15.79 9.16
C MET A 84 -23.42 16.65 9.49
N ARG A 85 -24.62 16.20 9.15
CA ARG A 85 -25.85 16.96 9.45
C ARG A 85 -26.13 17.08 10.93
N HIS A 86 -25.67 16.17 11.75
CA HIS A 86 -25.76 16.21 13.21
C HIS A 86 -24.63 17.00 13.86
N TYR A 87 -23.59 17.34 13.10
CA TYR A 87 -22.45 18.14 13.55
C TYR A 87 -22.73 19.62 13.46
N LEU A 88 -23.55 20.13 14.33
CA LEU A 88 -23.80 21.57 14.35
C LEU A 88 -22.67 22.39 14.97
N LYS A 89 -21.78 21.80 15.76
CA LYS A 89 -20.60 22.48 16.32
C LYS A 89 -19.51 21.45 16.70
N PRO A 90 -18.66 21.04 15.79
CA PRO A 90 -17.48 20.30 16.20
C PRO A 90 -16.60 21.18 17.08
N ALA A 91 -16.12 20.65 18.19
CA ALA A 91 -15.26 21.39 19.09
C ALA A 91 -13.79 21.10 18.75
N VAL A 92 -13.01 22.14 18.51
CA VAL A 92 -11.56 22.04 18.56
C VAL A 92 -11.18 21.71 19.99
N LYS A 93 -10.58 20.55 20.20
CA LYS A 93 -10.15 20.07 21.51
C LYS A 93 -8.83 20.71 21.92
N SER A 94 -7.94 20.85 20.96
CA SER A 94 -6.61 21.44 21.12
C SER A 94 -6.06 21.86 19.77
N TYR A 95 -5.13 22.80 19.77
CA TYR A 95 -4.32 23.09 18.60
C TYR A 95 -2.85 23.22 19.01
N GLN A 96 -1.96 23.01 18.07
CA GLN A 96 -0.53 23.14 18.24
C GLN A 96 0.04 23.91 17.06
N ASP A 97 0.84 24.94 17.36
CA ASP A 97 1.64 25.61 16.35
C ASP A 97 2.80 24.73 15.90
N LEU A 98 3.03 24.71 14.61
CA LEU A 98 4.12 24.00 13.97
C LEU A 98 4.96 25.02 13.20
N PHE A 99 6.29 24.85 13.22
CA PHE A 99 7.22 25.68 12.44
C PHE A 99 7.00 27.19 12.65
N ASP A 100 7.11 27.62 13.91
CA ASP A 100 6.97 29.01 14.32
C ASP A 100 5.63 29.67 13.91
N GLY A 101 4.55 28.88 13.89
CA GLY A 101 3.20 29.35 13.57
C GLY A 101 2.89 29.42 12.08
N ALA A 102 3.82 29.01 11.20
CA ALA A 102 3.54 28.90 9.77
C ALA A 102 2.44 27.87 9.47
N PHE A 103 2.31 26.87 10.33
CA PHE A 103 1.29 25.82 10.25
C PHE A 103 0.66 25.58 11.61
N GLN A 104 -0.55 25.03 11.61
CA GLN A 104 -1.20 24.57 12.83
C GLN A 104 -1.80 23.19 12.65
N GLN A 105 -1.68 22.37 13.69
CA GLN A 105 -2.36 21.10 13.83
C GLN A 105 -3.55 21.28 14.77
N LEU A 106 -4.74 20.94 14.31
CA LEU A 106 -5.97 21.11 15.05
C LEU A 106 -6.64 19.76 15.28
N HIS A 107 -6.82 19.41 16.56
CA HIS A 107 -7.50 18.18 16.95
C HIS A 107 -8.99 18.44 17.13
N TYR A 108 -9.76 17.72 16.37
CA TYR A 108 -11.21 17.77 16.37
C TYR A 108 -11.80 16.59 17.11
N LEU A 109 -12.73 16.89 18.01
CA LEU A 109 -13.56 15.89 18.66
C LEU A 109 -15.02 16.24 18.42
N ALA A 110 -15.76 15.26 17.98
CA ALA A 110 -17.19 15.36 17.97
C ALA A 110 -17.82 14.12 18.61
N ILE A 111 -19.00 14.30 19.18
CA ILE A 111 -19.80 13.23 19.79
C ILE A 111 -21.08 13.12 18.99
N VAL A 112 -21.28 11.96 18.35
CA VAL A 112 -22.47 11.67 17.57
C VAL A 112 -23.09 10.40 18.08
N GLU A 113 -24.34 10.47 18.50
CA GLU A 113 -25.07 9.32 19.08
C GLU A 113 -24.26 8.61 20.19
N GLY A 114 -23.55 9.40 21.00
CA GLY A 114 -22.70 8.90 22.08
C GLY A 114 -21.33 8.33 21.64
N LYS A 115 -21.04 8.28 20.35
CA LYS A 115 -19.74 7.85 19.83
C LYS A 115 -18.82 9.05 19.63
N LYS A 116 -17.57 8.91 20.07
CA LYS A 116 -16.51 9.89 19.80
C LYS A 116 -15.97 9.71 18.40
N VAL A 117 -15.92 10.79 17.63
CA VAL A 117 -15.25 10.86 16.34
C VAL A 117 -14.14 11.90 16.44
N GLU A 118 -12.91 11.45 16.28
CA GLU A 118 -11.72 12.31 16.33
C GLU A 118 -11.10 12.41 14.94
N HIS A 119 -10.64 13.60 14.57
CA HIS A 119 -9.86 13.82 13.37
C HIS A 119 -8.89 14.98 13.59
N THR A 120 -7.79 14.97 12.86
CA THR A 120 -6.77 16.02 12.89
C THR A 120 -6.77 16.75 11.57
N TYR A 121 -6.98 18.07 11.64
CA TYR A 121 -6.83 18.96 10.49
C TYR A 121 -5.54 19.76 10.62
N TYR A 122 -5.05 20.20 9.48
CA TYR A 122 -3.86 21.04 9.40
C TYR A 122 -4.20 22.32 8.64
N THR A 123 -3.59 23.42 9.06
CA THR A 123 -3.73 24.71 8.38
C THR A 123 -2.37 25.33 8.12
N GLU A 124 -2.29 26.07 7.03
CA GLU A 124 -1.14 26.85 6.58
C GLU A 124 -1.49 28.34 6.63
N PHE A 125 -0.58 29.17 7.15
CA PHE A 125 -0.73 30.61 7.23
C PHE A 125 -0.09 31.31 6.03
N ASP A 126 -0.87 32.05 5.24
CA ASP A 126 -0.40 32.79 4.05
C ASP A 126 0.09 34.23 4.35
N GLY A 127 0.19 34.59 5.60
CA GLY A 127 0.51 35.95 6.05
C GLY A 127 -0.76 36.78 6.42
N ARG A 128 -1.96 36.27 6.14
CA ARG A 128 -3.25 36.91 6.46
C ARG A 128 -4.25 35.92 7.04
N ASN A 129 -4.40 34.78 6.42
CA ASN A 129 -5.39 33.76 6.74
C ASN A 129 -4.76 32.39 6.90
N TYR A 130 -5.45 31.53 7.64
CA TYR A 130 -5.15 30.11 7.68
C TYR A 130 -6.02 29.37 6.66
N TRP A 131 -5.41 28.48 5.86
CA TRP A 131 -6.06 27.63 4.87
C TRP A 131 -5.86 26.17 5.25
N LEU A 132 -6.83 25.32 4.98
CA LEU A 132 -6.67 23.88 5.16
C LEU A 132 -5.58 23.34 4.24
N THR A 133 -4.72 22.48 4.77
CA THR A 133 -3.63 21.87 4.02
C THR A 133 -3.45 20.40 4.38
N TYR A 134 -2.67 19.66 3.60
CA TYR A 134 -2.36 18.28 3.91
C TYR A 134 -1.14 18.15 4.82
N PRO A 135 -1.11 17.14 5.71
CA PRO A 135 0.03 16.92 6.59
C PRO A 135 1.32 16.63 5.84
N GLN A 136 1.27 15.95 4.69
CA GLN A 136 2.45 15.69 3.88
C GLN A 136 3.08 16.98 3.33
N ASP A 137 2.30 18.03 3.06
CA ASP A 137 2.83 19.34 2.63
C ASP A 137 3.63 20.02 3.73
N ILE A 138 3.31 19.72 4.97
CA ILE A 138 4.00 20.25 6.15
C ILE A 138 5.26 19.44 6.45
N TYR A 139 5.11 18.12 6.60
CA TYR A 139 6.19 17.27 7.10
C TYR A 139 7.22 16.89 6.04
N ALA A 140 6.84 16.88 4.76
CA ALA A 140 7.72 16.54 3.66
C ALA A 140 8.16 17.75 2.79
N ARG A 141 7.86 18.98 3.22
CA ARG A 141 8.15 20.21 2.45
C ARG A 141 9.61 20.37 2.03
N ASP A 142 10.53 19.91 2.89
CA ASP A 142 11.98 20.05 2.67
C ASP A 142 12.61 18.72 2.19
N TRP A 143 11.80 17.71 1.85
CA TRP A 143 12.35 16.45 1.38
C TRP A 143 12.85 16.57 -0.05
N PRO A 144 14.01 15.97 -0.37
CA PRO A 144 14.47 15.84 -1.76
C PRO A 144 13.42 15.15 -2.62
N VAL A 145 13.30 15.61 -3.86
CA VAL A 145 12.36 15.07 -4.84
C VAL A 145 13.12 14.40 -5.97
N LEU A 146 12.74 13.16 -6.27
CA LEU A 146 13.20 12.42 -7.43
C LEU A 146 12.01 12.22 -8.39
N GLU A 147 12.29 12.25 -9.69
CA GLU A 147 11.25 12.01 -10.68
C GLU A 147 11.61 10.85 -11.60
N THR A 148 10.60 10.06 -11.94
CA THR A 148 10.64 9.06 -12.98
C THR A 148 9.61 9.41 -14.07
N GLU A 149 9.30 8.52 -14.98
CA GLU A 149 8.25 8.75 -15.97
C GLU A 149 6.88 8.93 -15.29
N TYR A 150 6.55 8.07 -14.33
CA TYR A 150 5.21 8.05 -13.72
C TYR A 150 5.15 8.51 -12.28
N LEU A 151 6.30 8.64 -11.58
CA LEU A 151 6.32 8.99 -10.17
C LEU A 151 7.07 10.30 -9.90
N ARG A 152 6.59 11.04 -8.90
CA ARG A 152 7.33 12.10 -8.21
C ARG A 152 7.49 11.67 -6.76
N ILE A 153 8.73 11.45 -6.33
CA ILE A 153 9.06 10.77 -5.08
C ILE A 153 9.70 11.76 -4.13
N HIS A 154 8.98 12.09 -3.07
CA HIS A 154 9.48 12.87 -1.94
C HIS A 154 10.18 11.91 -0.98
N VAL A 155 11.49 12.06 -0.81
CA VAL A 155 12.32 11.08 -0.09
C VAL A 155 12.74 11.64 1.25
N HIS A 156 12.36 10.98 2.34
CA HIS A 156 12.88 11.35 3.64
C HIS A 156 14.44 11.26 3.62
N PRO A 157 15.18 12.26 4.13
CA PRO A 157 16.64 12.31 4.02
C PRO A 157 17.36 11.05 4.51
N ASP A 158 16.87 10.42 5.59
CA ASP A 158 17.49 9.23 6.17
C ASP A 158 17.48 8.00 5.24
N VAL A 159 16.52 7.93 4.30
CA VAL A 159 16.34 6.77 3.40
C VAL A 159 16.79 7.04 1.97
N GLN A 160 17.26 8.23 1.66
CA GLN A 160 17.71 8.60 0.32
C GLN A 160 18.78 7.63 -0.22
N LYS A 161 19.65 7.12 0.64
CA LYS A 161 20.69 6.15 0.30
C LYS A 161 20.16 4.78 -0.16
N PHE A 162 18.88 4.48 0.08
CA PHE A 162 18.26 3.22 -0.32
C PHE A 162 17.55 3.31 -1.67
N ILE A 163 17.44 4.51 -2.24
CA ILE A 163 16.93 4.69 -3.60
C ILE A 163 18.10 4.70 -4.58
N ASN A 164 17.94 3.92 -5.64
CA ASN A 164 18.89 3.86 -6.74
C ASN A 164 18.12 3.78 -8.07
N LYS A 165 18.86 3.88 -9.17
CA LYS A 165 18.29 3.85 -10.52
C LYS A 165 17.39 2.61 -10.76
N ILE A 166 17.78 1.46 -10.23
CA ILE A 166 17.08 0.20 -10.42
C ILE A 166 15.70 0.22 -9.74
N ASN A 167 15.63 0.69 -8.49
CA ASN A 167 14.31 0.79 -7.82
C ASN A 167 13.36 1.75 -8.57
N LEU A 168 13.92 2.84 -9.12
CA LEU A 168 13.15 3.82 -9.88
C LEU A 168 12.60 3.20 -11.17
N GLU A 169 13.46 2.53 -11.95
CA GLU A 169 13.05 1.83 -13.16
C GLU A 169 12.04 0.69 -12.89
N GLU A 170 12.24 -0.05 -11.81
CA GLU A 170 11.31 -1.10 -11.37
C GLU A 170 9.92 -0.54 -11.02
N ALA A 171 9.87 0.64 -10.40
CA ALA A 171 8.62 1.31 -10.08
C ALA A 171 7.88 1.71 -11.37
N ASP A 172 8.56 2.29 -12.35
CA ASP A 172 7.95 2.63 -13.64
C ASP A 172 7.49 1.37 -14.41
N LYS A 173 8.33 0.34 -14.50
CA LYS A 173 7.94 -0.94 -15.10
C LYS A 173 6.72 -1.57 -14.42
N PHE A 174 6.59 -1.39 -13.11
CA PHE A 174 5.38 -1.84 -12.42
C PHE A 174 4.15 -1.05 -12.86
N VAL A 175 4.26 0.28 -12.96
CA VAL A 175 3.16 1.12 -13.46
C VAL A 175 2.78 0.73 -14.88
N GLU A 176 3.75 0.46 -15.77
CA GLU A 176 3.51 -0.04 -17.13
C GLU A 176 2.71 -1.36 -17.11
N ARG A 177 3.13 -2.33 -16.28
CA ARG A 177 2.36 -3.58 -16.11
C ARG A 177 0.93 -3.33 -15.62
N MET A 178 0.74 -2.33 -14.75
CA MET A 178 -0.59 -1.95 -14.27
C MET A 178 -1.43 -1.28 -15.35
N ILE A 179 -0.81 -0.45 -16.19
CA ILE A 179 -1.45 0.15 -17.37
C ILE A 179 -2.04 -0.96 -18.25
N ASP A 180 -1.24 -1.99 -18.55
CA ASP A 180 -1.67 -3.13 -19.36
C ASP A 180 -2.75 -3.96 -18.66
N SER A 181 -2.55 -4.26 -17.38
CA SER A 181 -3.48 -5.08 -16.58
C SER A 181 -4.84 -4.40 -16.42
N LEU A 182 -4.86 -3.09 -16.16
CA LEU A 182 -6.09 -2.31 -16.02
C LEU A 182 -6.64 -1.80 -17.35
N LYS A 183 -5.91 -2.03 -18.46
CA LYS A 183 -6.28 -1.56 -19.81
C LYS A 183 -6.58 -0.06 -19.81
N LEU A 184 -5.60 0.74 -19.39
CA LEU A 184 -5.68 2.19 -19.48
C LEU A 184 -5.58 2.61 -20.94
N GLY A 185 -6.36 3.62 -21.33
CA GLY A 185 -6.31 4.17 -22.70
C GLY A 185 -5.16 5.15 -22.88
N ASP A 186 -4.78 5.44 -24.12
CA ASP A 186 -3.68 6.34 -24.47
C ASP A 186 -3.80 7.73 -23.83
N TYR A 187 -5.01 8.24 -23.67
CA TYR A 187 -5.24 9.50 -22.98
C TYR A 187 -4.86 9.38 -21.50
N ASP A 188 -5.30 8.30 -20.84
CA ASP A 188 -5.03 8.07 -19.42
C ASP A 188 -3.54 7.88 -19.17
N ILE A 189 -2.84 7.18 -20.07
CA ILE A 189 -1.39 6.95 -20.00
C ILE A 189 -0.64 8.28 -20.06
N ARG A 190 -0.92 9.10 -21.09
CA ARG A 190 -0.30 10.41 -21.23
C ARG A 190 -0.61 11.34 -20.05
N HIS A 191 -1.85 11.30 -19.57
CA HIS A 191 -2.25 12.09 -18.41
C HIS A 191 -1.51 11.64 -17.15
N LEU A 192 -1.42 10.33 -16.87
CA LEU A 192 -0.68 9.77 -15.76
C LEU A 192 0.79 10.21 -15.78
N ALA A 193 1.46 10.11 -16.92
CA ALA A 193 2.84 10.56 -17.09
C ALA A 193 3.00 12.08 -16.87
N SER A 194 1.99 12.89 -17.22
CA SER A 194 2.05 14.34 -17.05
C SER A 194 1.84 14.80 -15.61
N VAL A 195 0.89 14.18 -14.86
CA VAL A 195 0.54 14.59 -13.51
C VAL A 195 1.31 13.83 -12.44
N LYS A 196 1.86 12.68 -12.77
CA LYS A 196 2.66 11.75 -11.95
C LYS A 196 1.99 11.33 -10.63
N ILE A 197 2.40 10.21 -10.12
CA ILE A 197 2.03 9.71 -8.80
C ILE A 197 2.93 10.39 -7.77
N GLU A 198 2.37 11.17 -6.87
CA GLU A 198 3.09 11.71 -5.73
C GLU A 198 3.31 10.58 -4.72
N TYR A 199 4.56 10.32 -4.41
CA TYR A 199 4.98 9.24 -3.53
C TYR A 199 5.85 9.80 -2.40
N PHE A 200 5.44 9.59 -1.16
CA PHE A 200 6.16 10.03 0.03
C PHE A 200 6.87 8.83 0.67
N TYR A 201 8.17 8.71 0.43
CA TYR A 201 8.99 7.65 0.99
C TYR A 201 9.50 8.04 2.37
N CYS A 202 8.85 7.51 3.38
CA CYS A 202 9.11 7.73 4.80
C CYS A 202 10.24 6.84 5.31
N ASN A 203 10.98 7.29 6.33
CA ASN A 203 12.03 6.49 6.96
C ASN A 203 11.51 5.42 7.93
N SER A 204 10.24 5.47 8.31
CA SER A 204 9.65 4.56 9.29
C SER A 204 8.11 4.62 9.30
N ASP A 205 7.48 3.60 9.89
CA ASP A 205 6.05 3.58 10.16
C ASP A 205 5.62 4.69 11.13
N LYS A 206 6.56 5.16 11.97
CA LYS A 206 6.30 6.32 12.84
C LYS A 206 6.10 7.58 12.02
N THR A 207 6.90 7.79 10.98
CA THR A 207 6.76 8.94 10.07
C THR A 207 5.48 8.80 9.24
N VAL A 208 5.16 7.60 8.75
CA VAL A 208 3.87 7.33 8.10
C VAL A 208 2.73 7.69 9.04
N LYS A 209 2.78 7.27 10.31
CA LYS A 209 1.76 7.61 11.31
C LYS A 209 1.66 9.12 11.56
N THR A 210 2.79 9.82 11.60
CA THR A 210 2.81 11.29 11.80
C THR A 210 2.06 11.99 10.69
N ILE A 211 2.26 11.57 9.44
CA ILE A 211 1.61 12.17 8.27
C ILE A 211 0.15 11.74 8.15
N THR A 212 -0.15 10.44 8.33
CA THR A 212 -1.47 9.88 8.00
C THR A 212 -2.41 9.75 9.20
N GLY A 213 -1.90 9.89 10.41
CA GLY A 213 -2.61 9.56 11.65
C GLY A 213 -2.78 8.06 11.90
N ARG A 214 -2.38 7.18 10.96
CA ARG A 214 -2.58 5.73 11.03
C ARG A 214 -1.25 4.99 11.18
N ARG A 215 -1.22 4.01 12.08
CA ARG A 215 -0.06 3.13 12.20
C ARG A 215 -0.13 2.06 11.11
N THR A 216 0.61 2.27 10.05
CA THR A 216 0.73 1.37 8.90
C THR A 216 2.11 1.53 8.26
N THR A 217 2.53 0.55 7.47
CA THR A 217 3.75 0.62 6.67
C THR A 217 3.58 1.42 5.39
N GLY A 218 2.35 1.59 4.92
CA GLY A 218 2.00 2.38 3.76
C GLY A 218 0.50 2.53 3.59
N ILE A 219 0.10 3.53 2.82
CA ILE A 219 -1.29 3.82 2.48
C ILE A 219 -1.37 4.60 1.16
N TYR A 220 -2.36 4.26 0.36
CA TYR A 220 -2.90 5.15 -0.64
C TYR A 220 -3.91 6.10 0.01
N ASP A 221 -3.58 7.39 0.06
CA ASP A 221 -4.48 8.41 0.57
C ASP A 221 -5.51 8.82 -0.49
N LYS A 222 -6.76 8.43 -0.27
CA LYS A 222 -7.86 8.71 -1.21
C LYS A 222 -8.18 10.21 -1.35
N ALA A 223 -7.86 11.03 -0.35
CA ALA A 223 -8.12 12.47 -0.37
C ALA A 223 -7.18 13.19 -1.35
N SER A 224 -5.89 12.99 -1.18
CA SER A 224 -4.84 13.62 -2.01
C SER A 224 -4.54 12.82 -3.27
N SER A 225 -4.85 11.54 -3.31
CA SER A 225 -4.35 10.55 -4.27
C SER A 225 -2.83 10.37 -4.21
N ASP A 226 -2.24 10.50 -3.04
CA ASP A 226 -0.82 10.27 -2.80
C ASP A 226 -0.57 8.86 -2.26
N ILE A 227 0.65 8.38 -2.41
CA ILE A 227 1.14 7.18 -1.73
C ILE A 227 2.11 7.61 -0.64
N ILE A 228 1.86 7.18 0.59
CA ILE A 228 2.68 7.50 1.75
C ILE A 228 3.13 6.18 2.35
N SER A 229 4.44 5.87 2.33
CA SER A 229 4.92 4.55 2.70
C SER A 229 6.33 4.55 3.27
N SER A 230 6.61 3.61 4.17
CA SER A 230 7.97 3.28 4.64
C SER A 230 8.71 2.29 3.72
N PHE A 231 8.10 1.87 2.62
CA PHE A 231 8.71 1.06 1.56
C PHE A 231 8.78 1.83 0.25
N PHE A 232 9.75 1.48 -0.59
CA PHE A 232 9.79 1.96 -1.97
C PHE A 232 10.32 0.86 -2.91
N PRO A 233 9.58 0.57 -3.99
CA PRO A 233 8.18 0.93 -4.25
C PRO A 233 7.19 0.07 -3.47
N HIS A 234 6.05 0.64 -3.08
CA HIS A 234 4.96 -0.09 -2.44
C HIS A 234 3.88 -0.44 -3.48
N TYR A 235 4.09 -1.52 -4.18
CA TYR A 235 3.25 -1.94 -5.31
C TYR A 235 1.77 -2.08 -4.96
N HIS A 236 1.45 -2.57 -3.78
CA HIS A 236 0.09 -2.73 -3.29
C HIS A 236 -0.69 -1.40 -3.30
N GLU A 237 -0.08 -0.32 -2.80
CA GLU A 237 -0.71 1.00 -2.75
C GLU A 237 -0.82 1.64 -4.14
N ILE A 238 0.15 1.36 -5.02
CA ILE A 238 0.07 1.78 -6.43
C ILE A 238 -1.13 1.14 -7.13
N VAL A 239 -1.44 -0.13 -6.83
CA VAL A 239 -2.63 -0.81 -7.39
C VAL A 239 -3.91 -0.11 -6.96
N HIS A 240 -4.05 0.24 -5.68
CA HIS A 240 -5.24 0.96 -5.20
C HIS A 240 -5.44 2.27 -5.95
N LEU A 241 -4.40 3.11 -6.05
CA LEU A 241 -4.47 4.37 -6.79
C LEU A 241 -4.83 4.17 -8.26
N LEU A 242 -4.15 3.27 -8.96
CA LEU A 242 -4.37 3.07 -10.40
C LEU A 242 -5.73 2.40 -10.69
N THR A 243 -6.25 1.62 -9.73
CA THR A 243 -7.62 1.08 -9.82
C THR A 243 -8.64 2.21 -9.69
N ASP A 244 -8.52 3.09 -8.72
CA ASP A 244 -9.39 4.26 -8.57
C ASP A 244 -9.27 5.20 -9.77
N TYR A 245 -8.05 5.38 -10.29
CA TYR A 245 -7.81 6.15 -11.52
C TYR A 245 -8.51 5.54 -12.73
N LYS A 246 -8.45 4.23 -12.91
CA LYS A 246 -9.19 3.51 -13.97
C LYS A 246 -10.70 3.66 -13.82
N MET A 247 -11.18 3.57 -12.59
CA MET A 247 -12.61 3.59 -12.30
C MET A 247 -13.20 5.00 -12.32
N ARG A 248 -12.40 6.03 -12.02
CA ARG A 248 -12.70 7.48 -12.00
C ARG A 248 -13.82 7.92 -11.09
N SER A 249 -14.93 7.23 -11.09
CA SER A 249 -16.09 7.55 -10.25
C SER A 249 -16.59 6.28 -9.59
N LEU A 250 -16.40 6.22 -8.28
CA LEU A 250 -16.85 5.15 -7.39
C LEU A 250 -17.43 5.78 -6.12
N PRO A 251 -18.25 5.07 -5.35
CA PRO A 251 -18.37 5.33 -3.92
C PRO A 251 -17.02 5.14 -3.23
N LEU A 252 -16.82 5.83 -2.09
CA LEU A 252 -15.53 5.82 -1.38
C LEU A 252 -15.10 4.44 -0.89
N PHE A 253 -16.06 3.58 -0.54
CA PHE A 253 -15.79 2.26 0.04
C PHE A 253 -16.07 1.15 -0.96
N VAL A 254 -15.22 0.15 -0.95
CA VAL A 254 -15.40 -1.10 -1.68
C VAL A 254 -15.34 -2.25 -0.67
N HIS A 255 -16.04 -3.35 -0.93
CA HIS A 255 -15.94 -4.52 -0.07
C HIS A 255 -14.48 -5.01 -0.03
N PRO A 256 -13.88 -5.17 1.17
CA PRO A 256 -12.43 -5.34 1.32
C PRO A 256 -11.89 -6.58 0.61
N LEU A 257 -12.66 -7.67 0.49
CA LEU A 257 -12.26 -8.83 -0.30
C LEU A 257 -11.89 -8.46 -1.75
N PHE A 258 -12.61 -7.52 -2.35
CA PHE A 258 -12.37 -7.11 -3.74
C PHE A 258 -11.31 -6.02 -3.84
N GLU A 259 -11.30 -5.09 -2.90
CA GLU A 259 -10.34 -3.99 -2.85
C GLU A 259 -8.92 -4.51 -2.56
N GLU A 260 -8.76 -5.21 -1.45
CA GLU A 260 -7.49 -5.78 -1.02
C GLU A 260 -7.06 -6.97 -1.89
N GLY A 261 -8.04 -7.81 -2.29
CA GLY A 261 -7.77 -8.95 -3.16
C GLY A 261 -7.16 -8.55 -4.49
N LEU A 262 -7.64 -7.46 -5.10
CA LEU A 262 -7.05 -6.93 -6.35
C LEU A 262 -5.65 -6.39 -6.11
N ALA A 263 -5.44 -5.65 -5.01
CA ALA A 263 -4.15 -5.10 -4.67
C ALA A 263 -3.11 -6.21 -4.39
N VAL A 264 -3.51 -7.29 -3.71
CA VAL A 264 -2.64 -8.46 -3.50
C VAL A 264 -2.38 -9.21 -4.80
N TYR A 265 -3.40 -9.44 -5.62
CA TYR A 265 -3.24 -10.15 -6.89
C TYR A 265 -2.24 -9.47 -7.83
N LEU A 266 -2.34 -8.15 -7.98
CA LEU A 266 -1.52 -7.39 -8.93
C LEU A 266 -0.23 -6.83 -8.30
N GLY A 267 -0.29 -6.37 -7.04
CA GLY A 267 0.81 -5.68 -6.35
C GLY A 267 1.51 -6.52 -5.29
N GLY A 268 0.90 -7.62 -4.88
CA GLY A 268 1.42 -8.44 -3.79
C GLY A 268 1.18 -7.85 -2.40
N ARG A 269 1.87 -8.39 -1.41
CA ARG A 269 1.81 -7.95 0.00
C ARG A 269 3.16 -8.18 0.66
N TRP A 270 3.56 -7.34 1.64
CA TRP A 270 4.83 -7.39 2.37
C TRP A 270 6.07 -7.44 1.46
N GLY A 271 6.00 -6.77 0.31
CA GLY A 271 7.08 -6.82 -0.69
C GLY A 271 7.20 -8.16 -1.42
N LYS A 272 6.20 -9.04 -1.31
CA LYS A 272 6.17 -10.35 -1.96
C LYS A 272 5.09 -10.38 -3.03
N SER A 273 5.42 -10.99 -4.17
CA SER A 273 4.47 -11.16 -5.28
C SER A 273 3.37 -12.16 -4.94
N MET A 274 2.30 -12.16 -5.73
CA MET A 274 1.24 -13.16 -5.63
C MET A 274 1.76 -14.60 -5.82
N ALA A 275 2.80 -14.78 -6.64
CA ALA A 275 3.43 -16.09 -6.82
C ALA A 275 4.03 -16.63 -5.51
N ALA A 276 4.68 -15.75 -4.73
CA ALA A 276 5.22 -16.10 -3.43
C ALA A 276 4.14 -16.29 -2.35
N LEU A 277 3.02 -15.56 -2.45
CA LEU A 277 1.91 -15.63 -1.49
C LEU A 277 0.94 -16.80 -1.74
N SER A 278 0.87 -17.30 -2.98
CA SER A 278 -0.08 -18.35 -3.35
C SER A 278 0.03 -19.62 -2.50
N PRO A 279 1.21 -20.16 -2.21
CA PRO A 279 1.33 -21.36 -1.36
C PRO A 279 0.69 -21.17 0.00
N LEU A 280 0.83 -19.99 0.57
CA LEU A 280 0.25 -19.65 1.86
C LEU A 280 -1.27 -19.55 1.78
N GLY A 281 -1.82 -18.84 0.78
CA GLY A 281 -3.27 -18.76 0.61
C GLY A 281 -3.91 -20.12 0.35
N ILE A 282 -3.22 -21.01 -0.42
CA ILE A 282 -3.64 -22.39 -0.61
C ILE A 282 -3.71 -23.14 0.73
N PHE A 283 -2.71 -22.99 1.56
CA PHE A 283 -2.68 -23.60 2.87
C PHE A 283 -3.80 -23.10 3.78
N LEU A 284 -3.92 -21.79 3.93
CA LEU A 284 -4.95 -21.19 4.76
C LEU A 284 -6.35 -21.69 4.38
N TYR A 285 -6.58 -21.87 3.08
CA TYR A 285 -7.83 -22.43 2.57
C TYR A 285 -7.99 -23.93 2.84
N LYS A 286 -6.99 -24.76 2.48
CA LYS A 286 -7.06 -26.22 2.59
C LYS A 286 -7.16 -26.72 4.03
N GLU A 287 -6.57 -25.99 4.95
CA GLU A 287 -6.60 -26.30 6.39
C GLU A 287 -7.76 -25.66 7.13
N ASP A 288 -8.67 -25.02 6.39
CA ASP A 288 -9.85 -24.32 6.94
C ASP A 288 -9.50 -23.26 8.00
N ILE A 289 -8.29 -22.67 7.88
CA ILE A 289 -7.82 -21.62 8.78
C ILE A 289 -8.50 -20.29 8.42
N THR A 290 -8.64 -20.04 7.12
CA THR A 290 -9.38 -18.91 6.58
C THR A 290 -10.42 -19.44 5.61
N PRO A 291 -11.60 -19.83 6.10
CA PRO A 291 -12.69 -20.27 5.25
C PRO A 291 -13.08 -19.18 4.26
N LEU A 292 -13.37 -19.56 3.01
CA LEU A 292 -13.73 -18.57 1.98
C LEU A 292 -14.94 -17.73 2.40
N ASP A 293 -15.93 -18.31 3.07
CA ASP A 293 -17.11 -17.62 3.55
C ASP A 293 -16.78 -16.50 4.56
N SER A 294 -15.69 -16.66 5.35
CA SER A 294 -15.24 -15.63 6.27
C SER A 294 -14.69 -14.40 5.55
N LEU A 295 -14.20 -14.54 4.32
CA LEU A 295 -13.75 -13.41 3.51
C LEU A 295 -14.91 -12.63 2.88
N LEU A 296 -16.08 -13.26 2.73
CA LEU A 296 -17.27 -12.63 2.17
C LEU A 296 -18.03 -11.78 3.18
N ASP A 297 -17.77 -11.96 4.47
CA ASP A 297 -18.30 -11.13 5.55
C ASP A 297 -17.34 -9.99 5.86
N TYR A 298 -17.85 -8.75 5.87
CA TYR A 298 -17.02 -7.57 6.08
C TYR A 298 -16.26 -7.60 7.41
N SER A 299 -16.95 -7.95 8.49
CA SER A 299 -16.37 -7.93 9.86
C SER A 299 -15.34 -9.04 10.02
N SER A 300 -15.65 -10.24 9.52
CA SER A 300 -14.72 -11.37 9.52
C SER A 300 -13.49 -11.10 8.67
N PHE A 301 -13.66 -10.47 7.49
CA PHE A 301 -12.52 -10.06 6.67
C PHE A 301 -11.62 -9.10 7.43
N LYS A 302 -12.19 -8.05 8.06
CA LYS A 302 -11.40 -7.07 8.82
C LYS A 302 -10.66 -7.70 10.00
N SER A 303 -11.28 -8.62 10.72
CA SER A 303 -10.63 -9.37 11.81
C SER A 303 -9.48 -10.23 11.30
N ASN A 304 -9.68 -10.97 10.20
CA ASN A 304 -8.62 -11.76 9.55
C ASN A 304 -7.53 -10.86 8.93
N ALA A 305 -7.89 -9.68 8.42
CA ALA A 305 -6.95 -8.73 7.88
C ALA A 305 -6.03 -8.12 8.95
N GLU A 306 -6.53 -7.91 10.17
CA GLU A 306 -5.72 -7.44 11.31
C GLU A 306 -4.60 -8.44 11.66
N SER A 307 -4.84 -9.74 11.45
CA SER A 307 -3.84 -10.80 11.60
C SER A 307 -3.16 -11.19 10.28
N ASP A 308 -3.37 -10.41 9.21
CA ASP A 308 -2.83 -10.65 7.86
C ASP A 308 -3.29 -11.98 7.19
N LEU A 309 -4.22 -12.71 7.78
CA LEU A 309 -4.69 -14.02 7.26
C LEU A 309 -5.57 -13.91 6.02
N ALA A 310 -6.29 -12.79 5.85
CA ALA A 310 -7.22 -12.61 4.74
C ALA A 310 -6.52 -12.42 3.38
N TYR A 311 -5.39 -11.73 3.36
CA TYR A 311 -4.77 -11.22 2.14
C TYR A 311 -4.35 -12.30 1.13
N PRO A 312 -3.62 -13.37 1.52
CA PRO A 312 -3.17 -14.37 0.55
C PRO A 312 -4.32 -15.06 -0.18
N LEU A 313 -5.38 -15.44 0.56
CA LEU A 313 -6.54 -16.07 -0.04
C LEU A 313 -7.40 -15.10 -0.84
N ALA A 314 -7.51 -13.84 -0.40
CA ALA A 314 -8.19 -12.79 -1.17
C ALA A 314 -7.53 -12.55 -2.53
N GLY A 315 -6.18 -12.56 -2.58
CA GLY A 315 -5.43 -12.48 -3.84
C GLY A 315 -5.70 -13.67 -4.75
N ILE A 316 -5.75 -14.91 -4.23
CA ILE A 316 -6.09 -16.11 -5.01
C ILE A 316 -7.54 -16.04 -5.52
N PHE A 317 -8.47 -15.64 -4.66
CA PHE A 317 -9.87 -15.47 -5.03
C PHE A 317 -10.04 -14.46 -6.18
N THR A 318 -9.36 -13.32 -6.08
CA THR A 318 -9.35 -12.32 -7.14
C THR A 318 -8.75 -12.86 -8.43
N ARG A 319 -7.60 -13.53 -8.34
CA ARG A 319 -6.96 -14.19 -9.48
C ARG A 319 -7.92 -15.16 -10.16
N PHE A 320 -8.59 -16.02 -9.40
CA PHE A 320 -9.59 -16.96 -9.91
C PHE A 320 -10.69 -16.23 -10.69
N LEU A 321 -11.26 -15.15 -10.11
CA LEU A 321 -12.29 -14.39 -10.78
C LEU A 321 -11.79 -13.76 -12.09
N VAL A 322 -10.62 -13.12 -12.06
CA VAL A 322 -10.04 -12.47 -13.25
C VAL A 322 -9.76 -13.49 -14.35
N GLU A 323 -9.21 -14.67 -14.01
CA GLU A 323 -8.94 -15.74 -14.98
C GLU A 323 -10.24 -16.32 -15.59
N ARG A 324 -11.37 -16.31 -14.85
CA ARG A 324 -12.65 -16.84 -15.30
C ARG A 324 -13.48 -15.86 -16.11
N ILE A 325 -13.57 -14.61 -15.67
CA ILE A 325 -14.49 -13.64 -16.28
C ILE A 325 -13.77 -12.50 -17.02
N GLY A 326 -12.44 -12.48 -16.94
CA GLY A 326 -11.61 -11.41 -17.50
C GLY A 326 -11.60 -10.12 -16.67
N GLN A 327 -10.55 -9.32 -16.87
CA GLN A 327 -10.32 -8.09 -16.10
C GLN A 327 -11.46 -7.09 -16.17
N THR A 328 -12.03 -6.88 -17.35
CA THR A 328 -13.13 -5.90 -17.55
C THR A 328 -14.37 -6.28 -16.74
N SER A 329 -14.76 -7.55 -16.79
CA SER A 329 -15.92 -8.06 -16.02
C SER A 329 -15.65 -8.05 -14.53
N TYR A 330 -14.41 -8.32 -14.11
CA TYR A 330 -14.00 -8.21 -12.72
C TYR A 330 -14.13 -6.76 -12.22
N LEU A 331 -13.66 -5.76 -12.96
CA LEU A 331 -13.82 -4.35 -12.60
C LEU A 331 -15.30 -3.91 -12.56
N ALA A 332 -16.15 -4.48 -13.41
CA ALA A 332 -17.58 -4.26 -13.32
C ALA A 332 -18.19 -4.87 -12.05
N LEU A 333 -17.71 -6.04 -11.60
CA LEU A 333 -18.08 -6.65 -10.32
C LEU A 333 -17.55 -5.80 -9.16
N TYR A 334 -16.31 -5.38 -9.19
CA TYR A 334 -15.69 -4.48 -8.21
C TYR A 334 -16.55 -3.24 -7.97
N ARG A 335 -17.02 -2.58 -9.05
CA ARG A 335 -17.94 -1.43 -8.97
C ARG A 335 -19.26 -1.80 -8.26
N LYS A 336 -19.81 -2.98 -8.49
CA LYS A 336 -21.02 -3.45 -7.81
C LYS A 336 -20.80 -3.73 -6.32
N MET A 337 -19.56 -3.95 -5.90
CA MET A 337 -19.19 -4.19 -4.50
C MET A 337 -18.81 -2.89 -3.78
N SER A 338 -19.01 -1.72 -4.38
CA SER A 338 -18.76 -0.41 -3.80
C SER A 338 -20.05 0.26 -3.31
N GLY A 339 -19.91 1.14 -2.30
CA GLY A 339 -21.04 1.86 -1.70
C GLY A 339 -20.59 2.88 -0.65
N SER A 340 -21.56 3.37 0.15
CA SER A 340 -21.24 4.05 1.41
C SER A 340 -20.66 3.05 2.41
N PHE A 341 -20.07 3.56 3.49
CA PHE A 341 -19.55 2.69 4.55
C PHE A 341 -20.62 1.71 5.05
N ASP A 342 -21.80 2.20 5.39
CA ASP A 342 -22.89 1.35 5.90
C ASP A 342 -23.34 0.31 4.88
N GLN A 343 -23.47 0.69 3.60
CA GLN A 343 -23.84 -0.24 2.53
C GLN A 343 -22.84 -1.38 2.33
N VAL A 344 -21.54 -1.08 2.53
CA VAL A 344 -20.49 -2.08 2.35
C VAL A 344 -20.30 -2.90 3.62
N SER A 345 -20.26 -2.26 4.80
CA SER A 345 -20.01 -2.93 6.07
C SER A 345 -21.14 -3.83 6.56
N THR A 346 -22.37 -3.54 6.10
CA THR A 346 -23.56 -4.35 6.42
C THR A 346 -24.04 -5.21 5.24
N MET A 347 -23.25 -5.30 4.17
CA MET A 347 -23.63 -6.10 2.99
C MET A 347 -23.76 -7.57 3.37
N PRO A 348 -24.95 -8.18 3.23
CA PRO A 348 -25.15 -9.59 3.57
C PRO A 348 -24.24 -10.50 2.72
N VAL A 349 -23.68 -11.53 3.34
CA VAL A 349 -22.84 -12.54 2.66
C VAL A 349 -23.57 -13.14 1.44
N ASP A 350 -24.87 -13.43 1.56
CA ASP A 350 -25.66 -13.94 0.45
C ASP A 350 -25.76 -12.96 -0.73
N SER A 351 -25.73 -11.65 -0.45
CA SER A 351 -25.69 -10.63 -1.50
C SER A 351 -24.35 -10.62 -2.23
N VAL A 352 -23.23 -10.81 -1.50
CA VAL A 352 -21.90 -10.95 -2.07
C VAL A 352 -21.85 -12.21 -2.92
N LYS A 353 -22.28 -13.38 -2.37
CA LYS A 353 -22.38 -14.66 -3.09
C LYS A 353 -23.19 -14.53 -4.37
N ALA A 354 -24.39 -13.96 -4.29
CA ALA A 354 -25.26 -13.80 -5.46
C ALA A 354 -24.63 -12.95 -6.58
N ARG A 355 -23.88 -11.90 -6.22
CA ARG A 355 -23.19 -11.06 -7.21
C ARG A 355 -22.02 -11.80 -7.88
N VAL A 356 -21.27 -12.57 -7.10
CA VAL A 356 -20.17 -13.42 -7.60
C VAL A 356 -20.73 -14.51 -8.54
N LEU A 357 -21.75 -15.24 -8.10
CA LEU A 357 -22.40 -16.30 -8.90
C LEU A 357 -22.93 -15.77 -10.23
N ARG A 358 -23.59 -14.60 -10.19
CA ARG A 358 -24.09 -13.94 -11.41
C ARG A 358 -22.96 -13.54 -12.36
N ALA A 359 -21.83 -13.07 -11.82
CA ALA A 359 -20.69 -12.68 -12.63
C ALA A 359 -20.01 -13.87 -13.31
N LEU A 360 -20.05 -15.04 -12.64
CA LEU A 360 -19.47 -16.30 -13.13
C LEU A 360 -20.44 -17.14 -13.95
N ASP A 361 -21.72 -16.78 -14.01
CA ASP A 361 -22.81 -17.57 -14.58
C ASP A 361 -22.91 -18.99 -13.95
N ILE A 362 -22.86 -19.05 -12.62
CA ILE A 362 -22.94 -20.29 -11.84
C ILE A 362 -24.25 -20.31 -11.03
N SER A 363 -24.93 -21.46 -11.04
CA SER A 363 -26.28 -21.58 -10.48
C SER A 363 -26.38 -21.71 -8.95
N GLY A 364 -25.26 -21.95 -8.25
CA GLY A 364 -25.26 -22.10 -6.80
C GLY A 364 -23.89 -22.07 -6.16
N TRP A 365 -23.87 -21.75 -4.85
CA TRP A 365 -22.62 -21.60 -4.10
C TRP A 365 -21.86 -22.92 -3.93
N ASP A 366 -22.56 -24.04 -3.75
CA ASP A 366 -21.92 -25.37 -3.66
C ASP A 366 -21.15 -25.70 -4.95
N LYS A 367 -21.75 -25.38 -6.11
CA LYS A 367 -21.09 -25.56 -7.39
C LYS A 367 -19.88 -24.64 -7.57
N PHE A 368 -20.00 -23.41 -7.09
CA PHE A 368 -18.86 -22.50 -7.03
C PHE A 368 -17.74 -23.07 -6.16
N ALA A 369 -18.08 -23.56 -4.95
CA ALA A 369 -17.09 -24.12 -4.01
C ALA A 369 -16.35 -25.31 -4.63
N GLU A 370 -17.03 -26.23 -5.33
CA GLU A 370 -16.40 -27.32 -6.07
C GLU A 370 -15.39 -26.83 -7.12
N ILE A 371 -15.79 -25.80 -7.89
CA ILE A 371 -14.96 -25.24 -8.95
C ILE A 371 -13.73 -24.53 -8.36
N PHE A 372 -13.94 -23.80 -7.27
CA PHE A 372 -12.87 -23.08 -6.58
C PHE A 372 -11.90 -24.05 -5.90
N ASP A 373 -12.41 -25.10 -5.24
CA ASP A 373 -11.55 -26.13 -4.63
C ASP A 373 -10.69 -26.86 -5.66
N LYS A 374 -11.27 -27.17 -6.82
CA LYS A 374 -10.51 -27.74 -7.94
C LYS A 374 -9.42 -26.79 -8.42
N TYR A 375 -9.73 -25.50 -8.55
CA TYR A 375 -8.76 -24.48 -8.94
C TYR A 375 -7.61 -24.36 -7.93
N ILE A 376 -7.91 -24.35 -6.64
CA ILE A 376 -6.91 -24.36 -5.56
C ILE A 376 -6.01 -25.60 -5.67
N SER A 377 -6.61 -26.77 -5.92
CA SER A 377 -5.86 -28.03 -6.07
C SER A 377 -4.94 -28.02 -7.30
N GLU A 378 -5.39 -27.43 -8.40
CA GLU A 378 -4.55 -27.25 -9.60
C GLU A 378 -3.39 -26.27 -9.34
N LEU A 379 -3.64 -25.16 -8.61
CA LEU A 379 -2.58 -24.25 -8.18
C LEU A 379 -1.58 -24.93 -7.25
N GLN A 380 -2.06 -25.71 -6.29
CA GLN A 380 -1.20 -26.48 -5.38
C GLN A 380 -0.29 -27.44 -6.16
N LEU A 381 -0.84 -28.13 -7.14
CA LEU A 381 -0.04 -29.03 -7.99
C LEU A 381 1.03 -28.26 -8.77
N LYS A 382 0.70 -27.11 -9.35
CA LYS A 382 1.69 -26.26 -10.04
C LYS A 382 2.83 -25.82 -9.11
N HIS A 383 2.50 -25.43 -7.88
CA HIS A 383 3.51 -25.08 -6.89
C HIS A 383 4.32 -26.29 -6.40
N GLN A 384 3.72 -27.47 -6.36
CA GLN A 384 4.43 -28.72 -6.00
C GLN A 384 5.38 -29.22 -7.10
N LEU A 385 5.08 -28.93 -8.36
CA LEU A 385 5.97 -29.27 -9.48
C LEU A 385 7.26 -28.43 -9.47
N GLY A 386 7.23 -27.26 -8.80
CA GLY A 386 8.42 -26.48 -8.46
C GLY A 386 9.06 -26.91 -7.14
N ARG A 387 9.08 -28.20 -6.81
CA ARG A 387 9.60 -28.70 -5.52
C ARG A 387 11.07 -28.39 -5.30
N PRO A 388 11.46 -28.22 -4.02
CA PRO A 388 12.85 -28.07 -3.63
C PRO A 388 13.68 -29.22 -4.21
N GLY A 389 14.81 -28.88 -4.81
CA GLY A 389 15.81 -29.87 -5.16
C GLY A 389 16.48 -30.38 -3.90
N THR A 390 16.66 -31.68 -3.79
CA THR A 390 17.47 -32.28 -2.72
C THR A 390 18.94 -31.98 -2.96
N ILE A 391 19.64 -31.46 -1.95
CA ILE A 391 21.02 -31.05 -2.03
C ILE A 391 21.92 -32.21 -1.55
N ALA A 392 22.90 -32.58 -2.36
CA ALA A 392 23.92 -33.55 -1.96
C ALA A 392 25.07 -32.84 -1.21
N SER A 393 25.52 -33.41 -0.10
CA SER A 393 26.60 -32.89 0.73
C SER A 393 28.00 -33.01 0.05
N GLY A 394 28.73 -31.91 0.07
CA GLY A 394 30.08 -31.79 -0.53
C GLY A 394 30.22 -30.45 -1.21
N ASN A 395 31.33 -30.01 -1.75
CA ASN A 395 31.44 -28.73 -2.49
C ASN A 395 30.30 -28.61 -3.52
N VAL A 396 29.18 -28.03 -3.09
CA VAL A 396 27.87 -28.40 -3.57
C VAL A 396 27.47 -27.50 -4.72
N THR A 397 27.18 -28.11 -5.83
CA THR A 397 26.44 -27.47 -6.92
C THR A 397 25.02 -28.00 -6.88
N ILE A 398 24.07 -27.15 -6.49
CA ILE A 398 22.65 -27.43 -6.66
C ILE A 398 22.32 -27.08 -8.10
N ALA A 399 21.81 -28.02 -8.84
CA ALA A 399 21.27 -27.78 -10.17
C ALA A 399 19.84 -28.32 -10.22
N ALA A 400 18.87 -27.44 -9.99
CA ALA A 400 17.48 -27.77 -10.20
C ALA A 400 16.81 -26.61 -10.93
N ASN A 401 16.06 -26.89 -11.96
CA ASN A 401 15.32 -25.87 -12.73
C ASN A 401 16.19 -24.69 -13.22
N GLY A 402 17.44 -24.95 -13.61
CA GLY A 402 18.34 -23.91 -14.09
C GLY A 402 19.02 -23.07 -13.00
N ILE A 403 18.85 -23.40 -11.73
CA ILE A 403 19.51 -22.72 -10.62
C ILE A 403 20.70 -23.53 -10.15
N THR A 404 21.88 -22.91 -10.15
CA THR A 404 23.10 -23.49 -9.61
C THR A 404 23.53 -22.66 -8.39
N VAL A 405 23.70 -23.31 -7.24
CA VAL A 405 24.22 -22.68 -6.03
C VAL A 405 25.55 -23.33 -5.69
N LYS A 406 26.60 -22.52 -5.60
CA LYS A 406 27.93 -22.91 -5.16
C LYS A 406 28.18 -22.30 -3.79
N GLU A 407 28.68 -23.10 -2.89
CA GLU A 407 28.99 -22.70 -1.53
C GLU A 407 30.51 -22.69 -1.32
N THR A 408 31.03 -21.61 -0.77
CA THR A 408 32.41 -21.51 -0.23
C THR A 408 32.30 -21.25 1.27
N ASP A 409 33.44 -21.16 1.96
CA ASP A 409 33.45 -20.91 3.40
C ASP A 409 32.68 -19.64 3.78
N ASP A 410 32.82 -18.57 3.00
CA ASP A 410 32.26 -17.25 3.31
C ASP A 410 31.07 -16.85 2.42
N TRP A 411 30.90 -17.49 1.26
CA TRP A 411 30.00 -16.99 0.22
C TRP A 411 29.04 -18.07 -0.28
N LEU A 412 27.83 -17.61 -0.57
CA LEU A 412 26.86 -18.29 -1.41
C LEU A 412 26.85 -17.62 -2.79
N ILE A 413 27.06 -18.41 -3.84
CA ILE A 413 27.17 -17.98 -5.23
C ILE A 413 26.02 -18.60 -6.01
N PHE A 414 25.23 -17.78 -6.68
CA PHE A 414 24.08 -18.20 -7.46
C PHE A 414 24.32 -17.93 -8.94
N GLU A 415 24.02 -18.94 -9.75
CA GLU A 415 23.95 -18.83 -11.20
C GLU A 415 22.58 -19.33 -11.63
N ILE A 416 21.80 -18.53 -12.33
CA ILE A 416 20.43 -18.84 -12.74
C ILE A 416 20.38 -18.80 -14.27
N ASP A 417 20.19 -19.94 -14.86
CA ASP A 417 19.90 -20.09 -16.29
C ASP A 417 18.42 -19.73 -16.48
N THR A 418 18.18 -18.53 -16.98
CA THR A 418 16.83 -17.97 -17.07
C THR A 418 15.94 -18.69 -18.07
N GLN A 419 16.51 -19.36 -19.07
CA GLN A 419 15.76 -20.20 -20.00
C GLN A 419 15.23 -21.45 -19.31
N LYS A 420 16.10 -22.14 -18.54
CA LYS A 420 15.68 -23.32 -17.79
C LYS A 420 14.82 -23.01 -16.59
N ALA A 421 15.09 -21.89 -15.92
CA ALA A 421 14.27 -21.42 -14.82
C ALA A 421 12.89 -20.90 -15.28
N GLY A 422 12.74 -20.61 -16.57
CA GLY A 422 11.51 -20.10 -17.16
C GLY A 422 11.25 -18.62 -16.88
N SER A 423 12.16 -17.94 -16.18
CA SER A 423 12.06 -16.51 -15.86
C SER A 423 13.42 -15.92 -15.53
N SER A 424 13.60 -14.65 -15.83
CA SER A 424 14.72 -13.81 -15.35
C SER A 424 14.42 -13.17 -13.97
N ARG A 425 13.29 -13.50 -13.38
CA ARG A 425 12.81 -12.95 -12.11
C ARG A 425 12.23 -14.06 -11.25
N GLY A 426 12.45 -13.98 -9.93
CA GLY A 426 11.89 -14.98 -9.03
C GLY A 426 12.31 -14.80 -7.58
N THR A 427 11.79 -15.68 -6.75
CA THR A 427 12.14 -15.77 -5.34
C THR A 427 12.57 -17.20 -5.00
N LEU A 428 13.77 -17.32 -4.43
CA LEU A 428 14.29 -18.55 -3.87
C LEU A 428 14.17 -18.53 -2.36
N PHE A 429 13.40 -19.44 -1.79
CA PHE A 429 13.26 -19.63 -0.34
C PHE A 429 14.17 -20.75 0.12
N PHE A 430 14.82 -20.57 1.28
CA PHE A 430 15.70 -21.58 1.88
C PHE A 430 15.82 -21.41 3.40
N GLY A 431 16.50 -22.34 4.05
CA GLY A 431 16.64 -22.37 5.50
C GLY A 431 15.34 -22.78 6.15
N GLN A 432 14.92 -24.03 5.95
CA GLN A 432 13.71 -24.57 6.54
C GLN A 432 13.79 -24.48 8.07
N VAL A 433 12.75 -23.94 8.69
CA VAL A 433 12.61 -23.84 10.14
C VAL A 433 11.66 -24.92 10.63
N LYS A 434 12.04 -25.60 11.70
CA LYS A 434 11.20 -26.62 12.35
C LYS A 434 10.23 -26.01 13.35
N GLU A 435 10.61 -24.87 13.92
CA GLU A 435 9.80 -24.12 14.90
C GLU A 435 9.28 -22.84 14.27
N LEU A 436 7.99 -22.76 14.15
CA LEU A 436 7.33 -21.62 13.48
C LEU A 436 7.41 -20.31 14.24
N ILE A 437 7.72 -20.34 15.52
CA ILE A 437 7.98 -19.15 16.33
C ILE A 437 9.15 -18.33 15.78
N GLU A 438 10.09 -18.96 15.08
CA GLU A 438 11.18 -18.27 14.41
C GLU A 438 10.74 -17.49 13.15
N VAL A 439 9.52 -17.74 12.68
CA VAL A 439 8.90 -17.08 11.52
C VAL A 439 7.87 -16.04 11.96
N ALA A 440 8.09 -15.49 13.15
CA ALA A 440 7.11 -14.69 13.90
C ALA A 440 6.59 -13.43 13.18
N SER A 441 7.34 -12.83 12.29
CA SER A 441 6.83 -11.68 11.52
C SER A 441 5.88 -12.08 10.38
N VAL A 442 5.77 -13.38 10.16
CA VAL A 442 4.72 -13.95 9.35
C VAL A 442 3.67 -14.46 10.33
N MET A 443 2.95 -13.53 10.95
CA MET A 443 2.13 -13.71 12.15
C MET A 443 1.17 -14.90 12.10
N TYR A 444 0.67 -15.23 10.91
CA TYR A 444 -0.21 -16.38 10.73
C TYR A 444 0.51 -17.73 10.89
N LEU A 445 1.83 -17.78 10.74
CA LEU A 445 2.58 -19.02 10.93
C LEU A 445 2.82 -19.32 12.41
N GLU A 446 2.83 -18.32 13.28
CA GLU A 446 2.91 -18.51 14.72
C GLU A 446 1.77 -19.38 15.28
N HIS A 447 0.61 -19.31 14.64
CA HIS A 447 -0.59 -20.02 15.07
C HIS A 447 -0.64 -21.48 14.56
N TYR A 448 0.27 -21.87 13.67
CA TYR A 448 0.19 -23.13 12.93
C TYR A 448 1.53 -23.85 12.80
N PRO A 449 2.14 -24.23 13.93
CA PRO A 449 3.51 -24.74 14.01
C PRO A 449 3.77 -26.05 13.22
N GLU A 450 2.78 -26.83 12.89
CA GLU A 450 2.97 -28.15 12.30
C GLU A 450 3.04 -28.16 10.75
N ARG A 451 3.16 -27.00 10.11
CA ARG A 451 2.88 -26.85 8.68
C ARG A 451 4.12 -26.49 7.87
N GLU A 452 5.14 -27.30 7.99
CA GLU A 452 6.43 -27.14 7.29
C GLU A 452 6.32 -26.95 5.78
N SER A 453 5.25 -27.47 5.16
CA SER A 453 5.15 -27.51 3.69
C SER A 453 4.88 -26.16 3.02
N LEU A 454 4.56 -25.12 3.77
CA LEU A 454 3.95 -23.92 3.21
C LEU A 454 4.66 -22.61 3.42
N GLY A 455 5.52 -22.51 4.38
CA GLY A 455 6.20 -21.28 4.69
C GLY A 455 7.32 -21.46 5.68
N GLY A 456 7.73 -22.67 5.93
CA GLY A 456 8.80 -23.01 6.84
C GLY A 456 10.20 -22.56 6.42
N TYR A 457 10.30 -21.57 5.53
CA TYR A 457 11.58 -21.01 5.10
C TYR A 457 11.81 -19.66 5.74
N ARG A 458 12.96 -19.49 6.37
CA ARG A 458 13.34 -18.26 7.03
C ARG A 458 13.88 -17.21 6.08
N TYR A 459 14.66 -17.63 5.08
CA TYR A 459 15.33 -16.72 4.18
C TYR A 459 14.77 -16.80 2.77
N ALA A 460 14.76 -15.65 2.12
CA ALA A 460 14.38 -15.52 0.73
C ALA A 460 15.42 -14.70 -0.03
N ILE A 461 15.71 -15.12 -1.25
CA ILE A 461 16.43 -14.31 -2.23
C ILE A 461 15.45 -13.96 -3.31
N ARG A 462 15.11 -12.68 -3.39
CA ARG A 462 14.36 -12.15 -4.52
C ARG A 462 15.33 -11.54 -5.50
N PHE A 463 15.18 -11.90 -6.76
CA PHE A 463 16.07 -11.45 -7.82
C PHE A 463 15.28 -11.11 -9.09
N ASP A 464 15.86 -10.24 -9.90
CA ASP A 464 15.48 -9.93 -11.27
C ASP A 464 16.75 -9.75 -12.12
N SER A 465 16.61 -9.31 -13.37
CA SER A 465 17.75 -9.10 -14.27
C SER A 465 18.73 -8.01 -13.81
N ASN A 466 18.41 -7.21 -12.81
CA ASN A 466 19.17 -6.04 -12.38
C ASN A 466 19.77 -6.21 -10.99
N GLU A 467 19.04 -6.84 -10.08
CA GLU A 467 19.50 -6.98 -8.69
C GLU A 467 19.00 -8.28 -8.03
N ALA A 468 19.64 -8.63 -6.93
CA ALA A 468 19.14 -9.62 -5.99
C ALA A 468 19.09 -9.02 -4.59
N GLY A 469 18.05 -9.32 -3.84
CA GLY A 469 17.88 -8.95 -2.44
C GLY A 469 17.79 -10.19 -1.57
N VAL A 470 18.52 -10.20 -0.45
CA VAL A 470 18.45 -11.23 0.59
C VAL A 470 17.57 -10.73 1.72
N TYR A 471 16.56 -11.48 2.06
CA TYR A 471 15.57 -11.13 3.09
C TYR A 471 15.55 -12.17 4.19
N ASP A 472 15.44 -11.72 5.44
CA ASP A 472 14.93 -12.55 6.50
C ASP A 472 13.40 -12.60 6.38
N TYR A 473 12.88 -13.72 5.92
CA TYR A 473 11.45 -13.89 5.68
C TYR A 473 10.64 -13.83 6.97
N ALA A 474 11.23 -14.26 8.09
CA ALA A 474 10.60 -14.19 9.38
C ALA A 474 10.36 -12.74 9.84
N THR A 475 11.28 -11.84 9.55
CA THR A 475 11.18 -10.42 9.93
C THR A 475 10.78 -9.50 8.79
N SER A 476 10.68 -10.04 7.57
CA SER A 476 10.50 -9.27 6.33
C SER A 476 11.56 -8.18 6.10
N HIS A 477 12.70 -8.30 6.79
CA HIS A 477 13.80 -7.35 6.65
C HIS A 477 14.70 -7.71 5.48
N LEU A 478 15.07 -6.69 4.70
CA LEU A 478 16.12 -6.79 3.72
C LEU A 478 17.48 -6.85 4.44
N LEU A 479 18.16 -7.99 4.34
CA LEU A 479 19.48 -8.20 4.94
C LEU A 479 20.60 -7.66 4.07
N GLY A 480 20.42 -7.65 2.75
CA GLY A 480 21.39 -7.13 1.81
C GLY A 480 20.86 -7.10 0.39
N LYS A 481 21.36 -6.16 -0.39
CA LYS A 481 21.13 -6.04 -1.84
C LYS A 481 22.42 -6.25 -2.60
N ILE A 482 22.30 -6.90 -3.75
CA ILE A 482 23.39 -7.11 -4.68
C ILE A 482 22.99 -6.47 -5.99
N ILE A 483 23.76 -5.48 -6.40
CA ILE A 483 23.58 -4.77 -7.64
C ILE A 483 24.82 -5.02 -8.50
N ASN A 484 24.61 -5.54 -9.71
CA ASN A 484 25.64 -5.61 -10.74
C ASN A 484 26.94 -6.33 -10.38
N SER A 485 27.03 -7.37 -9.53
CA SER A 485 28.24 -8.17 -9.61
C SER A 485 28.37 -9.39 -8.73
N LEU A 486 28.98 -10.38 -9.32
CA LEU A 486 29.91 -11.27 -8.64
C LEU A 486 31.31 -10.70 -8.74
N ALA A 487 32.02 -10.54 -7.64
CA ALA A 487 33.45 -10.29 -7.71
C ALA A 487 34.22 -11.58 -7.40
N PRO A 488 35.21 -11.92 -8.14
CA PRO A 488 35.72 -11.28 -9.34
C PRO A 488 34.78 -11.59 -10.50
N SER A 489 34.09 -10.58 -11.00
CA SER A 489 33.21 -10.58 -12.15
C SER A 489 32.90 -11.94 -12.85
N PRO A 490 31.70 -12.28 -13.19
CA PRO A 490 31.11 -11.75 -14.40
C PRO A 490 29.94 -10.81 -14.09
N GLU A 491 29.49 -10.16 -15.14
CA GLU A 491 28.31 -9.31 -15.17
C GLU A 491 27.14 -10.00 -14.43
N TYR A 492 26.39 -9.22 -13.68
CA TYR A 492 25.26 -9.72 -12.92
C TYR A 492 24.25 -10.46 -13.82
N TYR A 493 24.02 -9.95 -15.02
CA TYR A 493 23.22 -10.63 -16.03
C TYR A 493 23.99 -10.67 -17.37
N ASN A 494 24.14 -11.85 -17.90
CA ASN A 494 24.73 -12.08 -19.21
C ASN A 494 23.61 -12.44 -20.21
N GLU A 495 23.23 -11.49 -21.05
CA GLU A 495 22.16 -11.66 -22.03
C GLU A 495 22.46 -12.74 -23.06
N GLU A 496 23.70 -12.87 -23.52
CA GLU A 496 24.09 -13.89 -24.51
C GLU A 496 23.93 -15.31 -23.96
N LYS A 497 24.27 -15.50 -22.68
CA LYS A 497 24.17 -16.79 -21.99
C LYS A 497 22.84 -17.00 -21.28
N GLN A 498 22.02 -15.96 -21.17
CA GLN A 498 20.77 -15.96 -20.39
C GLN A 498 21.01 -16.41 -18.93
N ILE A 499 22.10 -15.94 -18.33
CA ILE A 499 22.52 -16.31 -16.98
C ILE A 499 22.53 -15.08 -16.09
N LEU A 500 21.79 -15.15 -14.97
CA LEU A 500 21.94 -14.27 -13.83
C LEU A 500 23.00 -14.84 -12.89
N ALA A 501 23.93 -14.03 -12.44
CA ALA A 501 24.95 -14.45 -11.51
C ALA A 501 25.13 -13.43 -10.37
N PHE A 502 25.02 -13.88 -9.12
CA PHE A 502 25.21 -13.04 -7.93
C PHE A 502 25.74 -13.84 -6.75
N ARG A 503 26.26 -13.17 -5.76
CA ARG A 503 26.71 -13.77 -4.50
C ARG A 503 26.42 -12.90 -3.30
N PHE A 504 26.31 -13.51 -2.12
CA PHE A 504 26.24 -12.80 -0.86
C PHE A 504 27.02 -13.55 0.24
N LYS A 505 27.35 -12.83 1.32
CA LYS A 505 28.05 -13.44 2.45
C LYS A 505 27.10 -14.31 3.26
N LYS A 506 27.56 -15.51 3.63
CA LYS A 506 26.82 -16.44 4.50
C LYS A 506 26.45 -15.85 5.85
N SER A 507 27.25 -14.87 6.33
CA SER A 507 26.96 -14.15 7.57
C SER A 507 25.61 -13.39 7.54
N LEU A 508 25.08 -13.02 6.38
CA LEU A 508 23.77 -12.39 6.25
C LEU A 508 22.62 -13.31 6.64
N THR A 509 22.83 -14.60 6.52
CA THR A 509 21.84 -15.64 6.83
C THR A 509 22.27 -16.50 8.02
N ASN A 510 23.15 -15.98 8.90
CA ASN A 510 23.68 -16.69 10.06
C ASN A 510 24.31 -18.06 9.69
N GLY A 511 24.94 -18.16 8.52
CA GLY A 511 25.53 -19.39 8.02
C GLY A 511 24.53 -20.39 7.41
N VAL A 512 23.24 -20.07 7.41
CA VAL A 512 22.23 -20.91 6.75
C VAL A 512 22.36 -20.75 5.23
N SER A 513 22.38 -21.85 4.54
CA SER A 513 22.50 -21.89 3.09
C SER A 513 21.50 -22.89 2.49
N PRO A 514 21.20 -22.77 1.19
CA PRO A 514 20.41 -23.79 0.50
C PRO A 514 21.01 -25.19 0.55
N SER A 515 22.34 -25.30 0.77
CA SER A 515 23.04 -26.59 0.89
C SER A 515 22.73 -27.35 2.17
N ASN A 516 22.23 -26.68 3.20
CA ASN A 516 21.95 -27.26 4.51
C ASN A 516 20.49 -27.73 4.67
N GLY A 517 19.70 -27.68 3.62
CA GLY A 517 18.29 -28.06 3.68
C GLY A 517 17.58 -27.91 2.34
N ASP A 518 16.30 -28.04 2.37
CA ASP A 518 15.46 -27.85 1.20
C ASP A 518 15.37 -26.38 0.81
N TYR A 519 15.20 -26.12 -0.46
CA TYR A 519 14.86 -24.79 -0.98
C TYR A 519 13.63 -24.88 -1.88
N LYS A 520 12.95 -23.77 -2.05
CA LYS A 520 11.82 -23.61 -2.97
C LYS A 520 12.07 -22.43 -3.89
N PHE A 521 11.96 -22.65 -5.17
CA PHE A 521 12.01 -21.59 -6.16
C PHE A 521 10.61 -21.27 -6.70
N VAL A 522 10.31 -19.99 -6.79
CA VAL A 522 9.09 -19.45 -7.39
C VAL A 522 9.51 -18.49 -8.49
N ALA A 523 9.27 -18.83 -9.74
CA ALA A 523 9.43 -17.93 -10.88
C ALA A 523 8.33 -16.84 -10.85
N GLU A 524 8.72 -15.60 -11.14
CA GLU A 524 7.82 -14.44 -11.17
C GLU A 524 7.67 -13.87 -12.58
#